data_f33c5b999896fe9d9bd4c4b272448f43
#
_entry.id   f33c5b999896fe9d9bd4c4b272448f43
#
_cell.length_a   1.000
_cell.length_b   1.000
_cell.length_c   1.000
_cell.angle_alpha   90.00
_cell.angle_beta   90.00
_cell.angle_gamma   90.00
#
_symmetry.space_group_name_H-M   'P 1'
#
loop_
_entity.id
_entity.type
_entity.pdbx_description
1 polymer ?
#
loop_
_entity_poly.entity_id
_entity_poly.type
_entity_poly.pdbx_seq_one_letter_code
_entity_poly.pdbx_strand_id
1 'polypeptide(L)'
;MVSGLMDMFPAASVIRGVTLTELRQISDERGALLHMLRCDAAEFSRFGECYFSEVLPGAIKAWKRHRIQTQNLAVPVGRIRMVIYDDREGSVTRGQLQELELGRPDAYLRIQIPPGLWYGFACIGDTPALLANCTDLPHELTESEQCPPNHSIIPYQWTA
;
A
#
# COMPACT_ATOMS: atom_id res chain seq x y z
N MET A 1 5.40 -4.63 39.28
CA MET A 1 6.05 -3.93 38.14
C MET A 1 5.31 -4.36 36.88
N VAL A 2 4.44 -3.51 36.41
CA VAL A 2 3.65 -3.76 35.20
C VAL A 2 4.48 -3.20 34.05
N SER A 3 5.13 -4.10 33.30
CA SER A 3 5.83 -3.73 32.08
C SER A 3 4.79 -3.36 31.04
N GLY A 4 4.86 -2.11 30.57
CA GLY A 4 3.93 -1.56 29.60
C GLY A 4 3.90 -2.34 28.30
N LEU A 5 2.71 -2.75 27.90
CA LEU A 5 2.39 -2.97 26.50
C LEU A 5 2.55 -1.62 25.81
N MET A 6 3.68 -1.44 25.13
CA MET A 6 3.80 -0.36 24.17
C MET A 6 2.81 -0.64 23.05
N ASP A 7 1.89 0.28 22.88
CA ASP A 7 0.88 0.29 21.83
C ASP A 7 1.52 0.07 20.47
N MET A 8 1.35 -1.12 19.92
CA MET A 8 1.62 -1.41 18.51
C MET A 8 0.42 -0.98 17.68
N PHE A 9 0.06 0.29 17.75
CA PHE A 9 -0.78 0.87 16.73
C PHE A 9 0.11 1.22 15.54
N PRO A 10 -0.24 0.80 14.31
CA PRO A 10 0.46 1.27 13.15
C PRO A 10 0.48 2.79 13.17
N ALA A 11 1.64 3.37 12.91
CA ALA A 11 1.79 4.82 12.87
C ALA A 11 0.69 5.40 11.97
N ALA A 12 -0.05 6.37 12.47
CA ALA A 12 -1.06 7.06 11.69
C ALA A 12 -0.43 7.56 10.39
N SER A 13 -1.16 7.40 9.26
CA SER A 13 -0.67 7.89 7.99
C SER A 13 -0.33 9.37 8.09
N VAL A 14 0.87 9.76 7.64
CA VAL A 14 1.30 11.15 7.59
C VAL A 14 0.76 11.88 6.37
N ILE A 15 0.38 11.16 5.32
CA ILE A 15 -0.14 11.73 4.07
C ILE A 15 -1.67 11.80 4.13
N ARG A 16 -2.18 13.00 3.89
CA ARG A 16 -3.63 13.24 3.93
C ARG A 16 -4.38 12.37 2.92
N GLY A 17 -5.41 11.68 3.41
CA GLY A 17 -6.27 10.81 2.64
C GLY A 17 -5.82 9.35 2.55
N VAL A 18 -4.58 9.04 2.94
CA VAL A 18 -4.12 7.66 3.07
C VAL A 18 -4.68 7.05 4.35
N THR A 19 -5.27 5.87 4.26
CA THR A 19 -5.81 5.15 5.41
C THR A 19 -5.10 3.81 5.55
N LEU A 20 -4.71 3.48 6.77
CA LEU A 20 -4.12 2.20 7.15
C LEU A 20 -5.11 1.44 8.03
N THR A 21 -5.43 0.21 7.64
CA THR A 21 -6.36 -0.64 8.38
C THR A 21 -5.70 -1.97 8.68
N GLU A 22 -5.60 -2.33 9.95
CA GLU A 22 -5.12 -3.65 10.35
C GLU A 22 -6.12 -4.71 9.88
N LEU A 23 -5.61 -5.77 9.25
CA LEU A 23 -6.41 -6.85 8.69
C LEU A 23 -6.35 -8.08 9.58
N ARG A 24 -7.50 -8.72 9.76
CA ARG A 24 -7.58 -9.96 10.55
C ARG A 24 -6.88 -11.11 9.85
N GLN A 25 -6.10 -11.84 10.63
CA GLN A 25 -5.46 -13.09 10.26
C GLN A 25 -6.00 -14.17 11.21
N ILE A 26 -6.75 -15.13 10.68
CA ILE A 26 -7.33 -16.22 11.45
C ILE A 26 -6.57 -17.48 11.08
N SER A 27 -5.66 -17.90 11.95
CA SER A 27 -4.73 -19.02 11.73
C SER A 27 -5.14 -20.24 12.52
N ASP A 28 -4.93 -21.44 11.93
CA ASP A 28 -5.00 -22.73 12.59
C ASP A 28 -3.87 -23.64 12.05
N GLU A 29 -3.87 -24.92 12.44
CA GLU A 29 -2.85 -25.87 12.01
C GLU A 29 -2.82 -26.15 10.49
N ARG A 30 -3.85 -25.75 9.76
CA ARG A 30 -3.94 -25.94 8.30
C ARG A 30 -3.50 -24.71 7.52
N GLY A 31 -3.36 -23.54 8.18
CA GLY A 31 -2.98 -22.29 7.54
C GLY A 31 -3.74 -21.09 8.11
N ALA A 32 -4.08 -20.14 7.25
CA ALA A 32 -4.72 -18.90 7.69
C ALA A 32 -5.80 -18.43 6.70
N LEU A 33 -6.86 -17.87 7.25
CA LEU A 33 -7.80 -17.03 6.51
C LEU A 33 -7.41 -15.57 6.71
N LEU A 34 -7.21 -14.88 5.62
CA LEU A 34 -6.72 -13.51 5.61
C LEU A 34 -7.81 -12.59 5.08
N HIS A 35 -8.28 -11.67 5.92
CA HIS A 35 -9.23 -10.65 5.46
C HIS A 35 -8.52 -9.65 4.55
N MET A 36 -9.25 -9.08 3.61
CA MET A 36 -8.72 -8.04 2.71
C MET A 36 -9.65 -6.83 2.64
N LEU A 37 -10.79 -6.93 2.00
CA LEU A 37 -11.74 -5.84 1.86
C LEU A 37 -13.17 -6.37 1.96
N ARG A 38 -13.98 -5.75 2.83
CA ARG A 38 -15.40 -6.06 3.00
C ARG A 38 -16.22 -4.89 2.48
N CYS A 39 -17.37 -5.18 1.92
CA CYS A 39 -18.28 -4.13 1.43
C CYS A 39 -18.91 -3.29 2.56
N ASP A 40 -18.85 -3.78 3.81
CA ASP A 40 -19.30 -3.05 4.99
C ASP A 40 -18.18 -2.31 5.73
N ALA A 41 -16.94 -2.30 5.17
CA ALA A 41 -15.85 -1.50 5.72
C ALA A 41 -16.11 0.00 5.50
N ALA A 42 -15.69 0.83 6.47
CA ALA A 42 -15.92 2.28 6.41
C ALA A 42 -15.26 2.93 5.18
N GLU A 43 -14.14 2.38 4.73
CA GLU A 43 -13.37 2.89 3.59
C GLU A 43 -13.85 2.34 2.23
N PHE A 44 -14.79 1.39 2.24
CA PHE A 44 -15.32 0.82 1.01
C PHE A 44 -16.31 1.77 0.35
N SER A 45 -16.13 2.05 -0.93
CA SER A 45 -17.09 2.81 -1.73
C SER A 45 -17.82 1.93 -2.74
N ARG A 46 -17.07 1.26 -3.61
CA ARG A 46 -17.60 0.34 -4.63
C ARG A 46 -16.50 -0.61 -5.11
N PHE A 47 -16.88 -1.64 -5.80
CA PHE A 47 -15.99 -2.59 -6.44
C PHE A 47 -15.78 -2.22 -7.91
N GLY A 48 -14.51 -2.02 -8.32
CA GLY A 48 -14.13 -1.87 -9.71
C GLY A 48 -13.52 -3.15 -10.27
N GLU A 49 -12.36 -3.51 -9.76
CA GLU A 49 -11.68 -4.77 -10.08
C GLU A 49 -10.79 -5.21 -8.91
N CYS A 50 -10.42 -6.48 -8.91
CA CYS A 50 -9.41 -7.02 -8.01
C CYS A 50 -8.37 -7.78 -8.82
N TYR A 51 -7.09 -7.50 -8.56
CA TYR A 51 -5.99 -8.20 -9.19
C TYR A 51 -4.84 -8.42 -8.21
N PHE A 52 -3.94 -9.32 -8.58
CA PHE A 52 -2.72 -9.60 -7.84
C PHE A 52 -1.51 -9.13 -8.64
N SER A 53 -0.51 -8.59 -7.94
CA SER A 53 0.77 -8.20 -8.54
C SER A 53 1.89 -8.93 -7.83
N GLU A 54 2.64 -9.72 -8.57
CA GLU A 54 3.85 -10.35 -8.07
C GLU A 54 5.02 -9.38 -8.12
N VAL A 55 5.85 -9.37 -7.08
CA VAL A 55 7.06 -8.56 -6.98
C VAL A 55 8.24 -9.48 -6.69
N LEU A 56 9.12 -9.64 -7.66
CA LEU A 56 10.30 -10.49 -7.54
C LEU A 56 11.36 -9.84 -6.65
N PRO A 57 12.20 -10.63 -5.96
CA PRO A 57 13.33 -10.11 -5.21
C PRO A 57 14.18 -9.17 -6.05
N GLY A 58 14.55 -8.02 -5.49
CA GLY A 58 15.31 -6.97 -6.20
C GLY A 58 14.50 -6.11 -7.16
N ALA A 59 13.23 -6.44 -7.40
CA ALA A 59 12.38 -5.65 -8.30
C ALA A 59 11.80 -4.42 -7.60
N ILE A 60 11.75 -3.33 -8.37
CA ILE A 60 11.13 -2.06 -7.97
C ILE A 60 10.04 -1.75 -8.97
N LYS A 61 8.81 -1.58 -8.50
CA LYS A 61 7.65 -1.14 -9.29
C LYS A 61 7.28 0.28 -8.87
N ALA A 62 7.87 1.26 -9.50
CA ALA A 62 7.68 2.68 -9.20
C ALA A 62 7.81 3.51 -10.48
N TRP A 63 7.20 4.59 -10.56
CA TRP A 63 6.15 5.25 -9.78
C TRP A 63 4.87 5.25 -10.57
N LYS A 64 3.74 5.21 -9.89
CA LYS A 64 2.43 5.28 -10.50
C LYS A 64 1.54 6.25 -9.72
N ARG A 65 0.69 6.98 -10.45
CA ARG A 65 -0.32 7.88 -9.89
C ARG A 65 -1.63 7.67 -10.64
N HIS A 66 -2.72 7.54 -9.89
CA HIS A 66 -4.06 7.46 -10.45
C HIS A 66 -4.75 8.81 -10.42
N ARG A 67 -5.54 9.09 -11.45
CA ARG A 67 -6.28 10.36 -11.55
C ARG A 67 -7.60 10.32 -10.80
N ILE A 68 -8.30 9.20 -10.87
CA ILE A 68 -9.66 9.03 -10.31
C ILE A 68 -9.83 7.74 -9.49
N GLN A 69 -8.97 6.75 -9.69
CA GLN A 69 -9.09 5.44 -9.07
C GLN A 69 -8.47 5.44 -7.66
N THR A 70 -9.19 4.86 -6.70
CA THR A 70 -8.70 4.58 -5.35
C THR A 70 -8.14 3.16 -5.27
N GLN A 71 -6.98 3.01 -4.67
CA GLN A 71 -6.30 1.73 -4.49
C GLN A 71 -6.54 1.20 -3.07
N ASN A 72 -6.80 -0.10 -2.94
CA ASN A 72 -6.83 -0.81 -1.66
C ASN A 72 -5.85 -1.98 -1.75
N LEU A 73 -4.72 -1.85 -1.10
CA LEU A 73 -3.57 -2.73 -1.25
C LEU A 73 -3.28 -3.49 0.04
N ALA A 74 -2.99 -4.79 -0.08
CA ALA A 74 -2.51 -5.63 1.02
C ALA A 74 -1.50 -6.66 0.48
N VAL A 75 -0.62 -7.16 1.36
CA VAL A 75 0.45 -8.10 0.98
C VAL A 75 0.28 -9.41 1.75
N PRO A 76 -0.46 -10.38 1.20
CA PRO A 76 -0.71 -11.67 1.88
C PRO A 76 0.49 -12.61 1.84
N VAL A 77 1.41 -12.46 0.89
CA VAL A 77 2.60 -13.32 0.73
C VAL A 77 3.83 -12.45 0.51
N GLY A 78 4.91 -12.78 1.21
CA GLY A 78 6.15 -12.00 1.14
C GLY A 78 6.06 -10.67 1.86
N ARG A 79 6.97 -9.75 1.51
CA ARG A 79 7.07 -8.45 2.15
C ARG A 79 7.51 -7.39 1.16
N ILE A 80 6.92 -6.22 1.24
CA ILE A 80 7.30 -5.07 0.40
C ILE A 80 7.58 -3.83 1.25
N ARG A 81 8.40 -2.95 0.69
CA ARG A 81 8.49 -1.54 1.09
C ARG A 81 7.61 -0.74 0.15
N MET A 82 6.63 -0.06 0.72
CA MET A 82 5.74 0.87 0.03
C MET A 82 6.19 2.28 0.30
N VAL A 83 6.25 3.11 -0.74
CA VAL A 83 6.55 4.54 -0.62
C VAL A 83 5.47 5.34 -1.31
N ILE A 84 4.97 6.38 -0.63
CA ILE A 84 3.95 7.28 -1.15
C ILE A 84 4.50 8.71 -1.09
N TYR A 85 4.27 9.47 -2.15
CA TYR A 85 4.66 10.87 -2.24
C TYR A 85 3.47 11.75 -2.60
N ASP A 86 3.31 12.83 -1.87
CA ASP A 86 2.24 13.81 -2.08
C ASP A 86 2.78 15.06 -2.76
N ASP A 87 2.48 15.25 -4.05
CA ASP A 87 2.76 16.49 -4.77
C ASP A 87 1.48 17.27 -5.12
N ARG A 88 0.33 16.87 -4.56
CA ARG A 88 -0.95 17.49 -4.87
C ARG A 88 -0.96 18.96 -4.52
N GLU A 89 -1.42 19.78 -5.46
CA GLU A 89 -1.59 21.20 -5.25
C GLU A 89 -2.63 21.45 -4.15
N GLY A 90 -2.29 22.35 -3.21
CA GLY A 90 -3.18 22.69 -2.10
C GLY A 90 -3.28 21.65 -0.99
N SER A 91 -2.59 20.52 -1.09
CA SER A 91 -2.58 19.54 -0.01
C SER A 91 -1.77 20.04 1.19
N VAL A 92 -2.31 19.83 2.40
CA VAL A 92 -1.61 20.17 3.65
C VAL A 92 -0.38 19.28 3.90
N THR A 93 -0.28 18.14 3.20
CA THR A 93 0.86 17.22 3.28
C THR A 93 1.72 17.26 2.01
N ARG A 94 1.57 18.28 1.18
CA ARG A 94 2.39 18.44 -0.04
C ARG A 94 3.88 18.42 0.29
N GLY A 95 4.65 17.63 -0.48
CA GLY A 95 6.07 17.42 -0.27
C GLY A 95 6.43 16.32 0.70
N GLN A 96 5.46 15.71 1.36
CA GLN A 96 5.69 14.62 2.30
C GLN A 96 5.91 13.29 1.59
N LEU A 97 6.84 12.51 2.13
CA LEU A 97 7.05 11.10 1.80
C LEU A 97 6.57 10.24 2.97
N GLN A 98 5.94 9.13 2.67
CA GLN A 98 5.64 8.09 3.65
C GLN A 98 6.20 6.77 3.17
N GLU A 99 7.05 6.16 3.99
CA GLU A 99 7.62 4.84 3.76
C GLU A 99 7.06 3.88 4.81
N LEU A 100 6.62 2.69 4.39
CA LEU A 100 6.13 1.66 5.29
C LEU A 100 6.40 0.27 4.72
N GLU A 101 6.52 -0.70 5.60
CA GLU A 101 6.59 -2.10 5.22
C GLU A 101 5.21 -2.74 5.32
N LEU A 102 4.89 -3.61 4.35
CA LEU A 102 3.67 -4.41 4.32
C LEU A 102 4.03 -5.89 4.17
N GLY A 103 3.39 -6.72 4.97
CA GLY A 103 3.60 -8.18 4.96
C GLY A 103 3.18 -8.82 6.27
N ARG A 104 2.98 -10.14 6.22
CA ARG A 104 2.61 -10.91 7.41
C ARG A 104 3.82 -11.25 8.26
N PRO A 105 3.63 -11.55 9.58
CA PRO A 105 2.38 -11.44 10.34
C PRO A 105 2.16 -10.06 10.97
N ASP A 106 3.21 -9.27 11.14
CA ASP A 106 3.25 -8.07 11.97
C ASP A 106 2.83 -6.78 11.25
N ALA A 107 2.78 -6.80 9.92
CA ALA A 107 2.44 -5.65 9.10
C ALA A 107 1.40 -6.01 8.02
N TYR A 108 0.43 -6.88 8.37
CA TYR A 108 -0.66 -7.23 7.47
C TYR A 108 -1.75 -6.16 7.54
N LEU A 109 -1.52 -5.08 6.80
CA LEU A 109 -2.35 -3.90 6.74
C LEU A 109 -2.95 -3.74 5.34
N ARG A 110 -4.17 -3.23 5.25
CA ARG A 110 -4.69 -2.66 4.02
C ARG A 110 -4.37 -1.18 4.00
N ILE A 111 -3.68 -0.75 2.95
CA ILE A 111 -3.46 0.66 2.69
C ILE A 111 -4.43 1.12 1.62
N GLN A 112 -5.19 2.19 1.90
CA GLN A 112 -6.01 2.85 0.92
C GLN A 112 -5.30 4.12 0.44
N ILE A 113 -5.06 4.19 -0.87
CA ILE A 113 -4.39 5.32 -1.52
C ILE A 113 -5.42 6.03 -2.40
N PRO A 114 -5.80 7.27 -2.07
CA PRO A 114 -6.70 8.05 -2.90
C PRO A 114 -6.02 8.50 -4.20
N PRO A 115 -6.80 8.97 -5.19
CA PRO A 115 -6.24 9.55 -6.41
C PRO A 115 -5.28 10.71 -6.13
N GLY A 116 -4.35 10.95 -7.05
CA GLY A 116 -3.44 12.09 -7.02
C GLY A 116 -2.12 11.86 -6.31
N LEU A 117 -1.92 10.73 -5.67
CA LEU A 117 -0.68 10.40 -4.98
C LEU A 117 0.23 9.51 -5.84
N TRP A 118 1.52 9.82 -5.84
CA TRP A 118 2.53 8.92 -6.37
C TRP A 118 2.80 7.80 -5.37
N TYR A 119 2.87 6.57 -5.86
CA TYR A 119 3.30 5.43 -5.04
C TYR A 119 4.15 4.47 -5.83
N GLY A 120 4.97 3.74 -5.11
CA GLY A 120 5.78 2.66 -5.64
C GLY A 120 6.11 1.67 -4.53
N PHE A 121 6.59 0.50 -4.92
CA PHE A 121 6.96 -0.53 -3.97
C PHE A 121 8.08 -1.41 -4.51
N ALA A 122 8.82 -1.99 -3.57
CA ALA A 122 9.90 -2.93 -3.84
C ALA A 122 9.76 -4.16 -2.97
N CYS A 123 10.16 -5.32 -3.48
CA CYS A 123 10.22 -6.54 -2.69
C CYS A 123 11.33 -6.44 -1.63
N ILE A 124 11.03 -6.87 -0.41
CA ILE A 124 12.01 -7.00 0.67
C ILE A 124 12.33 -8.49 0.86
N GLY A 125 13.63 -8.78 0.97
CA GLY A 125 14.10 -10.15 1.17
C GLY A 125 14.33 -10.90 -0.13
N ASP A 126 14.42 -12.22 -0.02
CA ASP A 126 14.85 -13.14 -1.07
C ASP A 126 13.73 -14.01 -1.65
N THR A 127 12.50 -13.79 -1.19
CA THR A 127 11.30 -14.46 -1.69
C THR A 127 10.37 -13.49 -2.38
N PRO A 128 9.66 -13.92 -3.46
CA PRO A 128 8.68 -13.06 -4.12
C PRO A 128 7.56 -12.63 -3.17
N ALA A 129 7.10 -11.41 -3.35
CA ALA A 129 5.92 -10.91 -2.66
C ALA A 129 4.71 -10.93 -3.59
N LEU A 130 3.53 -11.13 -3.02
CA LEU A 130 2.26 -11.04 -3.71
C LEU A 130 1.44 -9.92 -3.08
N LEU A 131 1.08 -8.93 -3.89
CA LEU A 131 0.27 -7.80 -3.50
C LEU A 131 -1.12 -7.96 -4.11
N ALA A 132 -2.15 -7.85 -3.27
CA ALA A 132 -3.55 -7.80 -3.71
C ALA A 132 -3.99 -6.34 -3.79
N ASN A 133 -4.72 -6.00 -4.83
CA ASN A 133 -5.29 -4.66 -5.01
C ASN A 133 -6.77 -4.75 -5.40
N CYS A 134 -7.64 -4.17 -4.58
CA CYS A 134 -9.04 -3.98 -4.90
C CYS A 134 -9.29 -2.50 -5.19
N THR A 135 -9.62 -2.17 -6.42
CA THR A 135 -9.86 -0.80 -6.85
C THR A 135 -11.35 -0.49 -6.95
N ASP A 136 -11.69 0.78 -6.81
CA ASP A 136 -13.09 1.23 -6.88
C ASP A 136 -13.59 1.44 -8.31
N LEU A 137 -12.68 1.47 -9.29
CA LEU A 137 -12.97 1.60 -10.71
C LEU A 137 -12.20 0.53 -11.49
N PRO A 138 -12.74 0.01 -12.60
CA PRO A 138 -11.98 -0.89 -13.46
C PRO A 138 -10.83 -0.18 -14.16
N HIS A 139 -9.86 -0.95 -14.63
CA HIS A 139 -8.69 -0.42 -15.31
C HIS A 139 -9.07 0.33 -16.60
N GLU A 140 -8.48 1.51 -16.77
CA GLU A 140 -8.54 2.31 -17.98
C GLU A 140 -7.16 2.90 -18.27
N LEU A 141 -6.71 2.81 -19.53
CA LEU A 141 -5.33 3.15 -19.91
C LEU A 141 -4.96 4.62 -19.65
N THR A 142 -5.93 5.53 -19.75
CA THR A 142 -5.70 6.98 -19.64
C THR A 142 -5.84 7.51 -18.21
N GLU A 143 -6.24 6.65 -17.29
CA GLU A 143 -6.56 7.00 -15.90
C GLU A 143 -5.30 7.17 -15.05
N SER A 144 -4.19 6.56 -15.42
CA SER A 144 -2.95 6.58 -14.63
C SER A 144 -1.77 7.21 -15.34
N GLU A 145 -0.84 7.71 -14.55
CA GLU A 145 0.46 8.23 -14.99
C GLU A 145 1.57 7.38 -14.40
N GLN A 146 2.69 7.30 -15.11
CA GLN A 146 3.88 6.58 -14.66
C GLN A 146 5.12 7.44 -14.86
N CYS A 147 6.12 7.27 -14.00
CA CYS A 147 7.46 7.81 -14.22
C CYS A 147 8.50 6.82 -13.69
N PRO A 148 9.77 6.91 -14.16
CA PRO A 148 10.82 6.00 -13.72
C PRO A 148 11.12 6.09 -12.23
N PRO A 149 11.68 5.02 -11.61
CA PRO A 149 12.02 5.01 -10.17
C PRO A 149 12.96 6.14 -9.74
N ASN A 150 13.83 6.59 -10.63
CA ASN A 150 14.81 7.66 -10.38
C ASN A 150 14.36 9.04 -10.86
N HIS A 151 13.08 9.23 -11.13
CA HIS A 151 12.55 10.50 -11.62
C HIS A 151 12.74 11.60 -10.57
N SER A 152 13.27 12.75 -10.98
CA SER A 152 13.67 13.84 -10.08
C SER A 152 12.53 14.56 -9.36
N ILE A 153 11.29 14.41 -9.84
CA ILE A 153 10.11 15.01 -9.18
C ILE A 153 9.83 14.41 -7.81
N ILE A 154 10.24 13.15 -7.59
CA ILE A 154 10.00 12.44 -6.34
C ILE A 154 11.32 12.32 -5.59
N PRO A 155 11.45 12.96 -4.41
CA PRO A 155 12.72 13.02 -3.66
C PRO A 155 12.97 11.73 -2.86
N TYR A 156 13.01 10.60 -3.55
CA TYR A 156 13.24 9.28 -2.97
C TYR A 156 14.21 8.47 -3.80
N GLN A 157 15.18 7.85 -3.15
CA GLN A 157 16.11 6.91 -3.78
C GLN A 157 15.80 5.49 -3.33
N TRP A 158 15.46 4.65 -4.30
CA TRP A 158 15.30 3.22 -4.08
C TRP A 158 16.68 2.60 -3.86
N THR A 159 16.85 1.96 -2.71
CA THR A 159 18.03 1.14 -2.41
C THR A 159 17.69 -0.33 -2.63
N ALA A 160 18.66 -1.06 -3.18
CA ALA A 160 18.52 -2.50 -3.39
C ALA A 160 18.35 -3.27 -2.06
#